data_9ea268b6a6dbb1f3736ba674c60ef68c
#
_entry.id   9ea268b6a6dbb1f3736ba674c60ef68c
#
_cell.length_a   1.000
_cell.length_b   1.000
_cell.length_c   1.000
_cell.angle_alpha   90.00
_cell.angle_beta   90.00
_cell.angle_gamma   90.00
#
_symmetry.space_group_name_H-M   'P 1'
#
loop_
_entity.id
_entity.type
_entity.pdbx_description
1 polymer ?
#
loop_
_entity_poly.entity_id
_entity_poly.type
_entity_poly.pdbx_seq_one_letter_code
_entity_poly.pdbx_strand_id
1 'polypeptide(L)'
;MTVYAIASGKGGVGKTTFALNTGAVLSELGMRTLVIDCDIGMANLGLLINTVSKKIVSMHEILAGKVEDDVSKAISQTPYGVDVLLSGISISGFQQADPDKLRDVVGKLVDEYEVILLDSPAGISKESVIPLAICDEVILIANPELPSITDALKTKLMAEIVGGRVKGVVINKIMSTKGELAASKIEDLLEVEVLGAIPHDRSVTKAVAFKVPVVVREPGSPAAKRIKMIAKKLAKVEEASEDSENGKSREKHEFIERFLKAFRSKTKS
;
A
#
# COMPACT_ATOMS: atom_id res chain seq x y z
N MET A 1 11.41 -2.06 13.68
CA MET A 1 10.72 -2.72 12.57
C MET A 1 9.22 -2.47 12.67
N THR A 2 8.52 -2.34 11.54
CA THR A 2 7.06 -2.20 11.51
C THR A 2 6.48 -2.99 10.32
N VAL A 3 5.47 -3.80 10.58
CA VAL A 3 4.72 -4.55 9.56
C VAL A 3 3.39 -3.83 9.30
N TYR A 4 3.19 -3.35 8.07
CA TYR A 4 1.96 -2.72 7.63
C TYR A 4 1.16 -3.67 6.72
N ALA A 5 -0.13 -3.87 7.00
CA ALA A 5 -1.03 -4.47 6.03
C ALA A 5 -1.70 -3.36 5.19
N ILE A 6 -1.57 -3.45 3.86
CA ILE A 6 -2.24 -2.55 2.92
C ILE A 6 -3.55 -3.23 2.49
N ALA A 7 -4.67 -2.72 2.95
CA ALA A 7 -5.95 -3.42 2.85
C ALA A 7 -7.05 -2.58 2.18
N SER A 8 -8.03 -3.23 1.59
CA SER A 8 -9.23 -2.60 1.06
C SER A 8 -10.38 -3.59 0.96
N GLY A 9 -11.61 -3.13 1.10
CA GLY A 9 -12.80 -3.94 0.91
C GLY A 9 -13.13 -4.22 -0.56
N LYS A 10 -12.55 -3.49 -1.53
CA LYS A 10 -12.83 -3.60 -2.96
C LYS A 10 -11.57 -3.78 -3.78
N GLY A 11 -11.65 -4.61 -4.82
CA GLY A 11 -10.59 -4.76 -5.81
C GLY A 11 -10.38 -3.51 -6.66
N GLY A 12 -9.17 -3.32 -7.18
CA GLY A 12 -8.86 -2.25 -8.13
C GLY A 12 -8.72 -0.84 -7.53
N VAL A 13 -8.79 -0.65 -6.22
CA VAL A 13 -8.59 0.68 -5.58
C VAL A 13 -7.12 1.13 -5.56
N GLY A 14 -6.16 0.23 -5.85
CA GLY A 14 -4.74 0.57 -6.00
C GLY A 14 -3.83 0.15 -4.85
N LYS A 15 -4.19 -0.85 -4.05
CA LYS A 15 -3.36 -1.41 -2.96
C LYS A 15 -1.95 -1.76 -3.40
N THR A 16 -1.82 -2.68 -4.35
CA THR A 16 -0.54 -3.17 -4.89
C THR A 16 0.32 -2.03 -5.43
N THR A 17 -0.30 -1.11 -6.18
CA THR A 17 0.40 0.09 -6.68
C THR A 17 0.90 0.95 -5.53
N PHE A 18 0.09 1.18 -4.50
CA PHE A 18 0.47 1.95 -3.33
C PHE A 18 1.60 1.25 -2.56
N ALA A 19 1.47 -0.04 -2.28
CA ALA A 19 2.48 -0.82 -1.56
C ALA A 19 3.85 -0.76 -2.26
N LEU A 20 3.91 -1.03 -3.58
CA LEU A 20 5.15 -0.98 -4.36
C LEU A 20 5.80 0.41 -4.37
N ASN A 21 5.01 1.44 -4.61
CA ASN A 21 5.52 2.80 -4.65
C ASN A 21 5.98 3.29 -3.28
N THR A 22 5.24 2.96 -2.22
CA THR A 22 5.63 3.26 -0.83
C THR A 22 6.91 2.52 -0.46
N GLY A 23 7.01 1.23 -0.80
CA GLY A 23 8.22 0.44 -0.57
C GLY A 23 9.45 1.02 -1.28
N ALA A 24 9.31 1.43 -2.54
CA ALA A 24 10.40 2.06 -3.28
C ALA A 24 10.86 3.39 -2.63
N VAL A 25 9.93 4.21 -2.12
CA VAL A 25 10.28 5.45 -1.40
C VAL A 25 10.96 5.16 -0.07
N LEU A 26 10.47 4.19 0.70
CA LEU A 26 11.09 3.81 1.99
C LEU A 26 12.51 3.30 1.77
N SER A 27 12.74 2.52 0.70
CA SER A 27 14.09 2.09 0.32
C SER A 27 14.97 3.26 -0.15
N GLU A 28 14.43 4.23 -0.90
CA GLU A 28 15.12 5.49 -1.27
C GLU A 28 15.56 6.28 -0.01
N LEU A 29 14.80 6.18 1.08
CA LEU A 29 15.13 6.78 2.39
C LEU A 29 16.13 5.95 3.21
N GLY A 30 16.66 4.86 2.67
CA GLY A 30 17.67 4.01 3.31
C GLY A 30 17.09 2.91 4.21
N MET A 31 15.77 2.71 4.25
CA MET A 31 15.15 1.66 5.06
C MET A 31 15.15 0.33 4.31
N ARG A 32 15.61 -0.75 4.96
CA ARG A 32 15.47 -2.11 4.41
C ARG A 32 13.99 -2.47 4.37
N THR A 33 13.42 -2.50 3.15
CA THR A 33 11.97 -2.62 2.94
C THR A 33 11.63 -3.83 2.08
N LEU A 34 10.65 -4.61 2.53
CA LEU A 34 10.10 -5.76 1.82
C LEU A 34 8.63 -5.54 1.51
N VAL A 35 8.20 -5.85 0.29
CA VAL A 35 6.78 -5.94 -0.08
C VAL A 35 6.43 -7.39 -0.31
N ILE A 36 5.42 -7.90 0.41
CA ILE A 36 4.94 -9.29 0.31
C ILE A 36 3.59 -9.30 -0.40
N ASP A 37 3.49 -10.05 -1.49
CA ASP A 37 2.23 -10.33 -2.18
C ASP A 37 1.44 -11.39 -1.42
N CYS A 38 0.43 -10.97 -0.68
CA CYS A 38 -0.46 -11.85 0.08
C CYS A 38 -1.69 -12.29 -0.71
N ASP A 39 -1.85 -11.84 -1.97
CA ASP A 39 -2.92 -12.31 -2.86
C ASP A 39 -2.52 -13.64 -3.49
N ILE A 40 -2.72 -14.71 -2.72
CA ILE A 40 -2.35 -16.08 -3.12
C ILE A 40 -3.15 -16.53 -4.35
N GLY A 41 -4.40 -16.04 -4.49
CA GLY A 41 -5.29 -16.43 -5.57
C GLY A 41 -5.07 -15.69 -6.88
N MET A 42 -4.73 -14.41 -6.80
CA MET A 42 -4.61 -13.51 -7.97
C MET A 42 -3.34 -12.66 -7.90
N ALA A 43 -2.19 -13.31 -7.88
CA ALA A 43 -0.87 -12.69 -7.81
C ALA A 43 -0.70 -11.54 -8.81
N ASN A 44 -0.68 -10.31 -8.33
CA ASN A 44 -0.61 -9.12 -9.18
C ASN A 44 0.71 -8.35 -9.04
N LEU A 45 1.41 -8.51 -7.93
CA LEU A 45 2.62 -7.74 -7.62
C LEU A 45 3.70 -7.93 -8.71
N GLY A 46 3.95 -9.17 -9.12
CA GLY A 46 4.94 -9.50 -10.14
C GLY A 46 4.62 -8.97 -11.54
N LEU A 47 3.36 -8.58 -11.80
CA LEU A 47 2.96 -7.93 -13.05
C LEU A 47 3.33 -6.44 -13.08
N LEU A 48 3.51 -5.83 -11.91
CA LEU A 48 3.69 -4.39 -11.74
C LEU A 48 5.15 -3.97 -11.58
N ILE A 49 6.08 -4.94 -11.43
CA ILE A 49 7.48 -4.63 -11.13
C ILE A 49 8.46 -5.53 -11.90
N ASN A 50 9.61 -4.96 -12.23
CA ASN A 50 10.76 -5.72 -12.73
C ASN A 50 11.61 -6.18 -11.55
N THR A 51 12.12 -7.40 -11.61
CA THR A 51 13.08 -7.95 -10.65
C THR A 51 14.43 -8.14 -11.30
N VAL A 52 15.51 -8.01 -10.54
CA VAL A 52 16.90 -8.19 -11.01
C VAL A 52 17.15 -9.66 -11.37
N SER A 53 16.60 -10.57 -10.58
CA SER A 53 16.70 -11.99 -10.83
C SER A 53 15.33 -12.65 -10.77
N LYS A 54 15.07 -13.60 -11.66
CA LYS A 54 13.90 -14.47 -11.53
C LYS A 54 14.22 -15.51 -10.47
N LYS A 55 13.57 -15.41 -9.31
CA LYS A 55 13.62 -16.47 -8.32
C LYS A 55 12.77 -17.65 -8.79
N ILE A 56 13.23 -18.84 -8.48
CA ILE A 56 12.55 -20.10 -8.83
C ILE A 56 11.47 -20.41 -7.80
N VAL A 57 11.65 -19.93 -6.56
CA VAL A 57 10.76 -20.17 -5.43
C VAL A 57 9.77 -19.02 -5.27
N SER A 58 8.52 -19.35 -5.08
CA SER A 58 7.41 -18.40 -4.83
C SER A 58 6.82 -18.61 -3.43
N MET A 59 5.99 -17.65 -2.98
CA MET A 59 5.24 -17.79 -1.73
C MET A 59 4.38 -19.08 -1.73
N HIS A 60 3.75 -19.43 -2.84
CA HIS A 60 2.98 -20.66 -2.95
C HIS A 60 3.76 -21.90 -2.52
N GLU A 61 5.03 -22.00 -2.94
CA GLU A 61 5.87 -23.17 -2.64
C GLU A 61 6.29 -23.20 -1.18
N ILE A 62 6.52 -22.03 -0.59
CA ILE A 62 6.82 -21.91 0.84
C ILE A 62 5.57 -22.29 1.66
N LEU A 63 4.40 -21.74 1.34
CA LEU A 63 3.14 -22.02 2.04
C LEU A 63 2.69 -23.48 1.85
N ALA A 64 3.06 -24.12 0.73
CA ALA A 64 2.84 -25.55 0.51
C ALA A 64 3.84 -26.46 1.25
N GLY A 65 4.87 -25.90 1.90
CA GLY A 65 5.92 -26.67 2.59
C GLY A 65 6.87 -27.42 1.65
N LYS A 66 6.96 -26.98 0.38
CA LYS A 66 7.81 -27.63 -0.64
C LYS A 66 9.26 -27.16 -0.61
N VAL A 67 9.52 -26.07 0.07
CA VAL A 67 10.85 -25.48 0.20
C VAL A 67 11.23 -25.56 1.68
N GLU A 68 12.46 -26.04 1.92
CA GLU A 68 13.07 -25.97 3.23
C GLU A 68 13.00 -24.54 3.77
N ASP A 69 13.00 -24.36 5.08
CA ASP A 69 12.71 -23.18 5.88
C ASP A 69 13.39 -21.83 5.50
N ASP A 70 14.09 -21.76 4.39
CA ASP A 70 14.84 -20.59 3.93
C ASP A 70 13.99 -19.71 3.02
N VAL A 71 13.20 -18.83 3.63
CA VAL A 71 12.34 -17.85 2.94
C VAL A 71 13.15 -16.88 2.07
N SER A 72 14.45 -16.66 2.40
CA SER A 72 15.32 -15.74 1.65
C SER A 72 15.50 -16.14 0.18
N LYS A 73 15.37 -17.43 -0.12
CA LYS A 73 15.43 -17.96 -1.49
C LYS A 73 14.29 -17.47 -2.38
N ALA A 74 13.17 -17.07 -1.82
CA ALA A 74 12.02 -16.56 -2.56
C ALA A 74 12.00 -15.03 -2.69
N ILE A 75 12.85 -14.31 -1.94
CA ILE A 75 12.94 -12.86 -2.02
C ILE A 75 13.64 -12.45 -3.31
N SER A 76 13.01 -11.60 -4.08
CA SER A 76 13.55 -11.02 -5.31
C SER A 76 13.90 -9.56 -5.10
N GLN A 77 15.11 -9.18 -5.51
CA GLN A 77 15.54 -7.79 -5.49
C GLN A 77 15.00 -7.03 -6.68
N THR A 78 14.64 -5.78 -6.48
CA THR A 78 14.26 -4.88 -7.56
C THR A 78 15.35 -3.85 -7.83
N PRO A 79 15.42 -3.28 -9.05
CA PRO A 79 16.36 -2.21 -9.35
C PRO A 79 16.06 -0.90 -8.62
N TYR A 80 15.02 -0.86 -7.81
CA TYR A 80 14.55 0.33 -7.08
C TYR A 80 14.82 0.25 -5.57
N GLY A 81 15.62 -0.73 -5.14
CA GLY A 81 16.04 -0.91 -3.75
C GLY A 81 15.04 -1.65 -2.86
N VAL A 82 13.78 -1.74 -3.25
CA VAL A 82 12.78 -2.50 -2.49
C VAL A 82 12.87 -3.99 -2.85
N ASP A 83 12.87 -4.86 -1.85
CA ASP A 83 12.77 -6.29 -2.02
C ASP A 83 11.30 -6.73 -2.13
N VAL A 84 11.05 -7.83 -2.85
CA VAL A 84 9.69 -8.36 -3.04
C VAL A 84 9.65 -9.87 -2.83
N LEU A 85 8.61 -10.34 -2.16
CA LEU A 85 8.24 -11.75 -2.05
C LEU A 85 6.95 -11.96 -2.83
N LEU A 86 7.06 -12.63 -3.99
CA LEU A 86 5.96 -12.79 -4.93
C LEU A 86 5.13 -14.04 -4.59
N SER A 87 3.82 -13.93 -4.71
CA SER A 87 2.88 -15.02 -4.41
C SER A 87 3.09 -16.25 -5.30
N GLY A 88 3.31 -16.04 -6.59
CA GLY A 88 3.41 -17.11 -7.59
C GLY A 88 2.14 -17.19 -8.45
N ILE A 89 2.26 -17.90 -9.60
CA ILE A 89 1.20 -18.01 -10.61
C ILE A 89 0.74 -19.46 -10.84
N SER A 90 1.16 -20.39 -10.00
CA SER A 90 0.85 -21.82 -10.15
C SER A 90 -0.50 -22.17 -9.53
N ILE A 91 -1.44 -22.69 -10.34
CA ILE A 91 -2.74 -23.18 -9.84
C ILE A 91 -2.53 -24.32 -8.82
N SER A 92 -1.61 -25.23 -9.07
CA SER A 92 -1.30 -26.31 -8.14
C SER A 92 -0.63 -25.80 -6.85
N GLY A 93 0.18 -24.75 -6.95
CA GLY A 93 0.77 -24.05 -5.80
C GLY A 93 -0.31 -23.38 -4.94
N PHE A 94 -1.25 -22.69 -5.58
CA PHE A 94 -2.41 -22.09 -4.90
C PHE A 94 -3.24 -23.12 -4.12
N GLN A 95 -3.58 -24.24 -4.74
CA GLN A 95 -4.39 -25.31 -4.10
C GLN A 95 -3.71 -25.94 -2.88
N GLN A 96 -2.38 -25.94 -2.83
CA GLN A 96 -1.58 -26.55 -1.77
C GLN A 96 -1.07 -25.54 -0.74
N ALA A 97 -1.18 -24.25 -1.03
CA ALA A 97 -0.75 -23.19 -0.11
C ALA A 97 -1.65 -23.17 1.13
N ASP A 98 -1.02 -23.09 2.30
CA ASP A 98 -1.69 -22.89 3.56
C ASP A 98 -1.52 -21.42 4.00
N PRO A 99 -2.56 -20.58 3.89
CA PRO A 99 -2.47 -19.17 4.24
C PRO A 99 -2.09 -18.93 5.72
N ASP A 100 -2.39 -19.88 6.62
CA ASP A 100 -2.10 -19.73 8.05
C ASP A 100 -0.57 -19.72 8.33
N LYS A 101 0.23 -20.29 7.41
CA LYS A 101 1.71 -20.24 7.47
C LYS A 101 2.32 -18.87 7.16
N LEU A 102 1.52 -17.92 6.66
CA LEU A 102 2.03 -16.56 6.36
C LEU A 102 2.63 -15.88 7.61
N ARG A 103 2.08 -16.16 8.78
CA ARG A 103 2.64 -15.66 10.06
C ARG A 103 4.08 -16.14 10.27
N ASP A 104 4.36 -17.42 10.02
CA ASP A 104 5.69 -17.99 10.19
C ASP A 104 6.68 -17.42 9.18
N VAL A 105 6.21 -17.20 7.94
CA VAL A 105 7.01 -16.56 6.89
C VAL A 105 7.41 -15.14 7.29
N VAL A 106 6.46 -14.32 7.75
CA VAL A 106 6.74 -12.96 8.21
C VAL A 106 7.65 -13.00 9.44
N GLY A 107 7.41 -13.91 10.39
CA GLY A 107 8.21 -14.09 11.60
C GLY A 107 9.69 -14.37 11.33
N LYS A 108 10.03 -15.05 10.23
CA LYS A 108 11.42 -15.31 9.82
C LYS A 108 12.12 -14.10 9.19
N LEU A 109 11.36 -13.07 8.78
CA LEU A 109 11.87 -11.90 8.05
C LEU A 109 11.95 -10.62 8.90
N VAL A 110 11.36 -10.65 10.10
CA VAL A 110 11.26 -9.44 10.95
C VAL A 110 12.62 -8.85 11.36
N ASP A 111 13.66 -9.66 11.50
CA ASP A 111 15.00 -9.19 11.87
C ASP A 111 15.81 -8.68 10.67
N GLU A 112 15.40 -9.04 9.44
CA GLU A 112 16.10 -8.65 8.23
C GLU A 112 15.63 -7.31 7.66
N TYR A 113 14.40 -6.89 7.95
CA TYR A 113 13.78 -5.69 7.40
C TYR A 113 13.33 -4.71 8.47
N GLU A 114 13.39 -3.41 8.16
CA GLU A 114 12.89 -2.34 9.02
C GLU A 114 11.41 -2.05 8.77
N VAL A 115 10.96 -2.28 7.51
CA VAL A 115 9.56 -2.17 7.11
C VAL A 115 9.16 -3.35 6.24
N ILE A 116 8.03 -3.98 6.59
CA ILE A 116 7.39 -4.99 5.74
C ILE A 116 5.99 -4.48 5.37
N LEU A 117 5.69 -4.46 4.07
CA LEU A 117 4.39 -4.08 3.53
C LEU A 117 3.69 -5.34 3.01
N LEU A 118 2.59 -5.74 3.65
CA LEU A 118 1.75 -6.86 3.23
C LEU A 118 0.70 -6.34 2.24
N ASP A 119 0.82 -6.65 0.95
CA ASP A 119 -0.20 -6.33 -0.06
C ASP A 119 -1.33 -7.35 0.05
N SER A 120 -2.38 -7.01 0.79
CA SER A 120 -3.47 -7.92 1.13
C SER A 120 -4.40 -8.14 -0.06
N PRO A 121 -5.05 -9.31 -0.20
CA PRO A 121 -6.17 -9.49 -1.11
C PRO A 121 -7.30 -8.50 -0.83
N ALA A 122 -8.17 -8.31 -1.81
CA ALA A 122 -9.35 -7.47 -1.63
C ALA A 122 -10.50 -8.24 -0.96
N GLY A 123 -11.35 -7.54 -0.21
CA GLY A 123 -12.55 -8.13 0.39
C GLY A 123 -12.30 -8.69 1.79
N ILE A 124 -13.19 -9.60 2.21
CA ILE A 124 -13.25 -10.17 3.57
C ILE A 124 -13.22 -11.70 3.50
N SER A 125 -12.29 -12.27 2.74
CA SER A 125 -12.03 -13.71 2.69
C SER A 125 -11.04 -14.11 3.80
N LYS A 126 -10.88 -15.42 4.03
CA LYS A 126 -9.87 -15.92 4.97
C LYS A 126 -8.48 -15.36 4.64
N GLU A 127 -8.12 -15.38 3.37
CA GLU A 127 -6.81 -14.92 2.88
C GLU A 127 -6.59 -13.42 3.13
N SER A 128 -7.65 -12.59 3.04
CA SER A 128 -7.54 -11.15 3.28
C SER A 128 -7.46 -10.80 4.77
N VAL A 129 -7.97 -11.67 5.64
CA VAL A 129 -7.99 -11.44 7.10
C VAL A 129 -6.63 -11.76 7.74
N ILE A 130 -5.88 -12.74 7.22
CA ILE A 130 -4.60 -13.16 7.81
C ILE A 130 -3.58 -12.00 7.85
N PRO A 131 -3.33 -11.24 6.76
CA PRO A 131 -2.44 -10.08 6.82
C PRO A 131 -2.85 -9.05 7.88
N LEU A 132 -4.18 -8.85 8.10
CA LEU A 132 -4.71 -7.93 9.11
C LEU A 132 -4.42 -8.41 10.54
N ALA A 133 -4.37 -9.73 10.75
CA ALA A 133 -4.14 -10.34 12.06
C ALA A 133 -2.65 -10.43 12.46
N ILE A 134 -1.73 -10.34 11.49
CA ILE A 134 -0.30 -10.52 11.73
C ILE A 134 0.52 -9.22 11.64
N CYS A 135 -0.09 -8.13 11.17
CA CYS A 135 0.57 -6.83 11.05
C CYS A 135 0.54 -6.04 12.37
N ASP A 136 1.43 -5.06 12.48
CA ASP A 136 1.40 -4.08 13.58
C ASP A 136 0.34 -3.02 13.34
N GLU A 137 0.19 -2.57 12.08
CA GLU A 137 -0.75 -1.52 11.70
C GLU A 137 -1.36 -1.79 10.31
N VAL A 138 -2.64 -1.46 10.17
CA VAL A 138 -3.38 -1.55 8.90
C VAL A 138 -3.50 -0.17 8.27
N ILE A 139 -3.17 -0.07 6.98
CA ILE A 139 -3.41 1.10 6.14
C ILE A 139 -4.53 0.75 5.17
N LEU A 140 -5.67 1.43 5.29
CA LEU A 140 -6.78 1.26 4.37
C LEU A 140 -6.55 2.06 3.08
N ILE A 141 -6.90 1.46 1.93
CA ILE A 141 -6.94 2.17 0.65
C ILE A 141 -8.38 2.20 0.15
N ALA A 142 -8.88 3.39 -0.13
CA ALA A 142 -10.24 3.59 -0.63
C ALA A 142 -10.28 4.69 -1.70
N ASN A 143 -11.23 4.58 -2.63
CA ASN A 143 -11.58 5.68 -3.52
C ASN A 143 -12.60 6.60 -2.82
N PRO A 144 -12.73 7.87 -3.22
CA PRO A 144 -13.59 8.86 -2.54
C PRO A 144 -15.08 8.70 -2.84
N GLU A 145 -15.55 7.48 -3.04
CA GLU A 145 -16.93 7.12 -3.39
C GLU A 145 -17.59 6.37 -2.24
N LEU A 146 -18.85 6.64 -1.95
CA LEU A 146 -19.58 6.04 -0.85
C LEU A 146 -19.50 4.49 -0.81
N PRO A 147 -19.64 3.74 -1.93
CA PRO A 147 -19.49 2.28 -1.90
C PRO A 147 -18.08 1.85 -1.46
N SER A 148 -17.03 2.53 -1.94
CA SER A 148 -15.65 2.21 -1.57
C SER A 148 -15.38 2.49 -0.09
N ILE A 149 -15.93 3.58 0.45
CA ILE A 149 -15.81 3.92 1.88
C ILE A 149 -16.60 2.95 2.76
N THR A 150 -17.79 2.53 2.32
CA THR A 150 -18.55 1.50 3.03
C THR A 150 -17.80 0.17 3.11
N ASP A 151 -17.15 -0.24 2.02
CA ASP A 151 -16.34 -1.45 2.01
C ASP A 151 -15.05 -1.29 2.83
N ALA A 152 -14.44 -0.09 2.86
CA ALA A 152 -13.33 0.22 3.74
C ALA A 152 -13.74 0.15 5.23
N LEU A 153 -14.94 0.62 5.58
CA LEU A 153 -15.48 0.50 6.94
C LEU A 153 -15.61 -0.97 7.37
N LYS A 154 -16.14 -1.84 6.50
CA LYS A 154 -16.21 -3.29 6.77
C LYS A 154 -14.82 -3.89 6.99
N THR A 155 -13.83 -3.46 6.18
CA THR A 155 -12.44 -3.92 6.32
C THR A 155 -11.82 -3.43 7.62
N LYS A 156 -12.10 -2.18 8.02
CA LYS A 156 -11.70 -1.63 9.34
C LYS A 156 -12.24 -2.50 10.47
N LEU A 157 -13.56 -2.72 10.50
CA LEU A 157 -14.20 -3.53 11.53
C LEU A 157 -13.64 -4.95 11.59
N MET A 158 -13.35 -5.56 10.43
CA MET A 158 -12.73 -6.87 10.39
C MET A 158 -11.31 -6.84 10.96
N ALA A 159 -10.50 -5.83 10.62
CA ALA A 159 -9.17 -5.66 11.19
C ALA A 159 -9.23 -5.56 12.72
N GLU A 160 -10.14 -4.76 13.26
CA GLU A 160 -10.33 -4.60 14.70
C GLU A 160 -10.78 -5.91 15.39
N ILE A 161 -11.68 -6.67 14.77
CA ILE A 161 -12.13 -7.99 15.28
C ILE A 161 -10.98 -8.98 15.42
N VAL A 162 -10.01 -8.96 14.49
CA VAL A 162 -8.86 -9.88 14.52
C VAL A 162 -7.66 -9.31 15.29
N GLY A 163 -7.81 -8.16 15.94
CA GLY A 163 -6.80 -7.53 16.79
C GLY A 163 -5.84 -6.60 16.03
N GLY A 164 -6.08 -6.33 14.76
CA GLY A 164 -5.29 -5.38 13.98
C GLY A 164 -5.63 -3.93 14.33
N ARG A 165 -4.62 -3.07 14.39
CA ARG A 165 -4.77 -1.64 14.66
C ARG A 165 -4.79 -0.85 13.35
N VAL A 166 -5.90 -0.17 13.04
CA VAL A 166 -5.99 0.66 11.84
C VAL A 166 -5.27 1.99 12.09
N LYS A 167 -4.19 2.24 11.33
CA LYS A 167 -3.41 3.48 11.37
C LYS A 167 -4.16 4.64 10.74
N GLY A 168 -4.86 4.38 9.63
CA GLY A 168 -5.60 5.39 8.88
C GLY A 168 -5.95 4.93 7.48
N VAL A 169 -6.48 5.87 6.68
CA VAL A 169 -6.90 5.62 5.30
C VAL A 169 -6.14 6.50 4.31
N VAL A 170 -5.76 5.94 3.17
CA VAL A 170 -5.27 6.67 2.00
C VAL A 170 -6.41 6.76 0.99
N ILE A 171 -6.82 7.97 0.65
CA ILE A 171 -7.83 8.23 -0.37
C ILE A 171 -7.13 8.23 -1.74
N ASN A 172 -7.50 7.29 -2.61
CA ASN A 172 -6.84 7.14 -3.90
C ASN A 172 -7.78 7.49 -5.07
N LYS A 173 -7.18 7.81 -6.22
CA LYS A 173 -7.86 8.10 -7.50
C LYS A 173 -8.84 9.27 -7.43
N ILE A 174 -8.49 10.33 -6.73
CA ILE A 174 -9.31 11.54 -6.63
C ILE A 174 -9.35 12.22 -8.00
N MET A 175 -10.54 12.47 -8.51
CA MET A 175 -10.79 13.16 -9.79
C MET A 175 -11.42 14.54 -9.62
N SER A 176 -11.78 14.92 -8.40
CA SER A 176 -12.48 16.17 -8.06
C SER A 176 -13.82 16.31 -8.78
N THR A 177 -14.55 15.21 -8.90
CA THR A 177 -15.85 15.14 -9.56
C THR A 177 -17.02 15.27 -8.57
N LYS A 178 -18.21 15.62 -9.08
CA LYS A 178 -19.44 15.60 -8.27
C LYS A 178 -19.72 14.18 -7.78
N GLY A 179 -19.95 14.03 -6.45
CA GLY A 179 -20.22 12.73 -5.83
C GLY A 179 -19.03 12.12 -5.09
N GLU A 180 -17.83 12.68 -5.23
CA GLU A 180 -16.72 12.32 -4.35
C GLU A 180 -16.95 12.88 -2.94
N LEU A 181 -16.64 12.06 -1.92
CA LEU A 181 -16.71 12.45 -0.52
C LEU A 181 -15.50 13.29 -0.14
N ALA A 182 -15.71 14.33 0.66
CA ALA A 182 -14.65 15.14 1.25
C ALA A 182 -13.81 14.29 2.23
N ALA A 183 -12.52 14.60 2.36
CA ALA A 183 -11.62 13.90 3.26
C ALA A 183 -12.13 13.91 4.71
N SER A 184 -12.61 15.07 5.21
CA SER A 184 -13.20 15.16 6.54
C SER A 184 -14.42 14.26 6.73
N LYS A 185 -15.25 14.11 5.68
CA LYS A 185 -16.41 13.21 5.75
C LYS A 185 -15.99 11.75 5.78
N ILE A 186 -14.89 11.41 5.10
CA ILE A 186 -14.32 10.06 5.13
C ILE A 186 -13.73 9.77 6.52
N GLU A 187 -13.04 10.74 7.13
CA GLU A 187 -12.56 10.63 8.52
C GLU A 187 -13.72 10.40 9.49
N ASP A 188 -14.81 11.20 9.38
CA ASP A 188 -16.00 11.03 10.21
C ASP A 188 -16.63 9.64 10.04
N LEU A 189 -16.72 9.12 8.80
CA LEU A 189 -17.36 7.84 8.52
C LEU A 189 -16.52 6.64 8.93
N LEU A 190 -15.20 6.74 8.80
CA LEU A 190 -14.28 5.66 9.13
C LEU A 190 -13.72 5.78 10.55
N GLU A 191 -13.85 6.93 11.20
CA GLU A 191 -13.26 7.24 12.52
C GLU A 191 -11.75 6.93 12.57
N VAL A 192 -11.04 7.24 11.47
CA VAL A 192 -9.59 7.10 11.34
C VAL A 192 -9.00 8.27 10.57
N GLU A 193 -7.73 8.57 10.81
CA GLU A 193 -6.99 9.63 10.13
C GLU A 193 -6.91 9.39 8.62
N VAL A 194 -7.10 10.44 7.79
CA VAL A 194 -6.71 10.44 6.39
C VAL A 194 -5.20 10.67 6.30
N LEU A 195 -4.44 9.60 6.06
CA LEU A 195 -2.97 9.63 5.94
C LEU A 195 -2.51 10.44 4.74
N GLY A 196 -3.34 10.50 3.71
CA GLY A 196 -3.11 11.29 2.51
C GLY A 196 -4.13 11.03 1.41
N ALA A 197 -4.06 11.89 0.39
CA ALA A 197 -5.00 11.93 -0.72
C ALA A 197 -4.21 11.95 -2.04
N ILE A 198 -4.38 10.90 -2.86
CA ILE A 198 -3.65 10.68 -4.11
C ILE A 198 -4.59 10.98 -5.28
N PRO A 199 -4.26 11.94 -6.15
CA PRO A 199 -5.08 12.25 -7.32
C PRO A 199 -5.03 11.11 -8.35
N HIS A 200 -6.09 10.98 -9.15
CA HIS A 200 -6.04 10.16 -10.35
C HIS A 200 -5.00 10.73 -11.32
N ASP A 201 -4.05 9.90 -11.72
CA ASP A 201 -2.91 10.34 -12.52
C ASP A 201 -2.57 9.31 -13.61
N ARG A 202 -2.57 9.74 -14.86
CA ARG A 202 -2.21 8.88 -16.00
C ARG A 202 -0.78 8.38 -15.94
N SER A 203 0.11 9.09 -15.24
CA SER A 203 1.50 8.67 -15.02
C SER A 203 1.57 7.32 -14.30
N VAL A 204 0.63 7.05 -13.38
CA VAL A 204 0.54 5.75 -12.68
C VAL A 204 0.26 4.62 -13.69
N THR A 205 -0.72 4.80 -14.59
CA THR A 205 -1.05 3.80 -15.61
C THR A 205 0.12 3.54 -16.56
N LYS A 206 0.82 4.61 -16.95
CA LYS A 206 2.03 4.49 -17.79
C LYS A 206 3.14 3.74 -17.02
N ALA A 207 3.38 4.09 -15.76
CA ALA A 207 4.40 3.46 -14.93
C ALA A 207 4.15 1.95 -14.78
N VAL A 208 2.90 1.56 -14.53
CA VAL A 208 2.46 0.15 -14.48
C VAL A 208 2.77 -0.58 -15.80
N ALA A 209 2.47 0.01 -16.96
CA ALA A 209 2.75 -0.59 -18.26
C ALA A 209 4.25 -0.85 -18.50
N PHE A 210 5.13 -0.07 -17.87
CA PHE A 210 6.59 -0.25 -17.93
C PHE A 210 7.14 -1.06 -16.74
N LYS A 211 6.30 -1.53 -15.83
CA LYS A 211 6.70 -2.26 -14.62
C LYS A 211 7.72 -1.49 -13.76
N VAL A 212 7.54 -0.19 -13.66
CA VAL A 212 8.39 0.73 -12.88
C VAL A 212 7.50 1.52 -11.94
N PRO A 213 7.79 1.63 -10.64
CA PRO A 213 7.02 2.47 -9.71
C PRO A 213 6.96 3.92 -10.22
N VAL A 214 5.79 4.57 -10.11
CA VAL A 214 5.61 5.96 -10.60
C VAL A 214 6.51 6.94 -9.85
N VAL A 215 6.82 6.67 -8.60
CA VAL A 215 7.74 7.48 -7.78
C VAL A 215 9.17 7.49 -8.31
N VAL A 216 9.54 6.45 -9.08
CA VAL A 216 10.84 6.33 -9.76
C VAL A 216 10.75 6.86 -11.19
N ARG A 217 9.73 6.45 -11.94
CA ARG A 217 9.59 6.77 -13.36
C ARG A 217 9.24 8.24 -13.62
N GLU A 218 8.29 8.78 -12.88
CA GLU A 218 7.80 10.15 -13.01
C GLU A 218 7.70 10.80 -11.60
N PRO A 219 8.83 11.03 -10.91
CA PRO A 219 8.85 11.48 -9.50
C PRO A 219 8.21 12.86 -9.30
N GLY A 220 8.12 13.66 -10.35
CA GLY A 220 7.46 14.97 -10.37
C GLY A 220 5.94 14.90 -10.53
N SER A 221 5.36 13.72 -10.84
CA SER A 221 3.92 13.60 -11.07
C SER A 221 3.11 13.86 -9.80
N PRO A 222 1.86 14.32 -9.91
CA PRO A 222 1.00 14.60 -8.76
C PRO A 222 0.84 13.39 -7.84
N ALA A 223 0.61 12.19 -8.39
CA ALA A 223 0.48 10.97 -7.59
C ALA A 223 1.79 10.60 -6.90
N ALA A 224 2.93 10.64 -7.60
CA ALA A 224 4.24 10.34 -7.03
C ALA A 224 4.59 11.23 -5.85
N LYS A 225 4.36 12.54 -5.96
CA LYS A 225 4.59 13.50 -4.87
C LYS A 225 3.76 13.16 -3.63
N ARG A 226 2.49 12.79 -3.81
CA ARG A 226 1.62 12.42 -2.70
C ARG A 226 2.03 11.11 -2.04
N ILE A 227 2.38 10.10 -2.82
CA ILE A 227 2.89 8.84 -2.29
C ILE A 227 4.19 9.08 -1.50
N LYS A 228 5.12 9.90 -2.03
CA LYS A 228 6.36 10.26 -1.31
C LYS A 228 6.08 10.93 0.03
N MET A 229 5.11 11.83 0.11
CA MET A 229 4.71 12.47 1.37
C MET A 229 4.15 11.46 2.38
N ILE A 230 3.27 10.55 1.93
CA ILE A 230 2.70 9.51 2.79
C ILE A 230 3.81 8.57 3.29
N ALA A 231 4.70 8.10 2.40
CA ALA A 231 5.80 7.22 2.77
C ALA A 231 6.75 7.87 3.80
N LYS A 232 7.11 9.15 3.64
CA LYS A 232 7.89 9.90 4.64
C LYS A 232 7.20 9.95 6.01
N LYS A 233 5.88 10.16 6.03
CA LYS A 233 5.07 10.14 7.26
C LYS A 233 5.12 8.77 7.93
N LEU A 234 5.06 7.68 7.15
CA LEU A 234 5.19 6.31 7.66
C LEU A 234 6.59 6.02 8.21
N ALA A 235 7.62 6.55 7.57
CA ALA A 235 9.02 6.45 8.04
C ALA A 235 9.30 7.29 9.29
N LYS A 236 8.35 8.12 9.77
CA LYS A 236 8.55 9.10 10.87
C LYS A 236 9.73 10.05 10.60
N VAL A 237 10.04 10.29 9.34
CA VAL A 237 11.01 11.32 8.95
C VAL A 237 10.29 12.66 9.08
N GLU A 238 10.53 13.37 10.16
CA GLU A 238 10.13 14.78 10.28
C GLU A 238 10.79 15.54 9.13
N GLU A 239 10.01 16.33 8.40
CA GLU A 239 10.59 17.30 7.49
C GLU A 239 11.42 18.26 8.37
N ALA A 240 12.75 18.16 8.29
CA ALA A 240 13.62 19.20 8.82
C ALA A 240 13.08 20.51 8.25
N SER A 241 12.74 21.45 9.12
CA SER A 241 12.25 22.77 8.75
C SER A 241 13.26 23.40 7.80
N GLU A 242 12.98 23.33 6.49
CA GLU A 242 13.67 24.18 5.52
C GLU A 242 13.13 25.61 5.71
N ASP A 243 13.67 26.28 6.71
CA ASP A 243 13.62 27.74 6.85
C ASP A 243 14.58 28.35 5.81
N SER A 244 14.23 28.20 4.53
CA SER A 244 14.74 29.04 3.46
C SER A 244 14.14 28.66 2.10
N GLU A 245 12.85 28.94 1.91
CA GLU A 245 12.29 29.24 0.58
C GLU A 245 10.86 29.76 0.73
N ASN A 246 10.75 31.04 1.02
CA ASN A 246 9.49 31.80 1.22
C ASN A 246 8.57 31.92 -0.01
N GLY A 247 8.87 31.22 -1.12
CA GLY A 247 8.06 31.17 -2.34
C GLY A 247 7.24 29.86 -2.47
N LYS A 248 7.82 28.71 -2.16
CA LYS A 248 7.19 27.39 -2.39
C LYS A 248 6.24 26.96 -1.28
N SER A 249 6.41 27.48 -0.06
CA SER A 249 5.51 27.21 1.07
C SER A 249 4.12 27.80 0.82
N ARG A 250 4.02 28.95 0.12
CA ARG A 250 2.76 29.60 -0.19
C ARG A 250 1.93 28.83 -1.23
N GLU A 251 2.57 28.31 -2.29
CA GLU A 251 1.88 27.48 -3.29
C GLU A 251 1.41 26.14 -2.74
N LYS A 252 2.19 25.53 -1.84
CA LYS A 252 1.85 24.26 -1.19
C LYS A 252 0.66 24.42 -0.24
N HIS A 253 0.63 25.51 0.51
CA HIS A 253 -0.48 25.85 1.42
C HIS A 253 -1.73 26.23 0.63
N GLU A 254 -1.60 27.05 -0.43
CA GLU A 254 -2.72 27.37 -1.33
C GLU A 254 -3.28 26.14 -2.05
N PHE A 255 -2.44 25.16 -2.43
CA PHE A 255 -2.92 23.94 -3.06
C PHE A 255 -3.72 23.08 -2.07
N ILE A 256 -3.22 22.89 -0.85
CA ILE A 256 -3.94 22.17 0.22
C ILE A 256 -5.23 22.89 0.57
N GLU A 257 -5.19 24.22 0.71
CA GLU A 257 -6.38 25.03 0.98
C GLU A 257 -7.39 25.02 -0.18
N ARG A 258 -6.94 25.12 -1.44
CA ARG A 258 -7.79 24.97 -2.63
C ARG A 258 -8.38 23.56 -2.70
N PHE A 259 -7.60 22.54 -2.42
CA PHE A 259 -8.04 21.15 -2.36
C PHE A 259 -9.11 20.98 -1.27
N LEU A 260 -8.84 21.41 -0.05
CA LEU A 260 -9.79 21.34 1.07
C LEU A 260 -11.01 22.24 0.85
N LYS A 261 -10.85 23.42 0.22
CA LYS A 261 -11.94 24.35 -0.09
C LYS A 261 -12.86 23.84 -1.20
N ALA A 262 -12.31 23.20 -2.23
CA ALA A 262 -13.10 22.54 -3.28
C ALA A 262 -14.00 21.42 -2.72
N PHE A 263 -13.56 20.75 -1.66
CA PHE A 263 -14.36 19.74 -0.95
C PHE A 263 -15.39 20.36 0.03
N ARG A 264 -15.06 21.47 0.70
CA ARG A 264 -15.99 22.15 1.66
C ARG A 264 -17.13 22.92 0.99
N SER A 265 -16.93 23.41 -0.25
CA SER A 265 -17.95 24.23 -0.92
C SER A 265 -19.16 23.46 -1.43
N LYS A 266 -19.12 22.10 -1.46
CA LYS A 266 -20.20 21.25 -1.99
C LYS A 266 -21.10 20.62 -0.91
N THR A 267 -20.89 20.93 0.37
CA THR A 267 -21.75 20.43 1.48
C THR A 267 -22.80 21.45 1.93
N LYS A 268 -23.01 22.56 1.19
CA LYS A 268 -24.00 23.60 1.51
C LYS A 268 -25.07 23.80 0.43
N SER A 269 -25.50 22.75 -0.25
CA SER A 269 -26.74 22.79 -1.06
C SER A 269 -27.46 21.45 -0.98
#